data_728d439fe90f06e462a938b534275baa
#
_entry.id   728d439fe90f06e462a938b534275baa
#
_cell.length_a   1.000
_cell.length_b   1.000
_cell.length_c   1.000
_cell.angle_alpha   90.00
_cell.angle_beta   90.00
_cell.angle_gamma   90.00
#
_symmetry.space_group_name_H-M   'P 1'
#
loop_
_entity.id
_entity.type
_entity.pdbx_description
1 polymer ?
#
loop_
_entity_poly.entity_id
_entity_poly.type
_entity_poly.pdbx_seq_one_letter_code
_entity_poly.pdbx_strand_id
1 'polypeptide(L)'
;MNALPVTILLVEDDDVDALTVERCLKHAKITNTLVRAQDGVEALEMLRGTHAGTHLAAPYLLLVDIRMPRLDGIGLINEIRRDPLLTRTVIFVLTTSDADRDKMAAYDAHVAGYIVKTGSSDQF
;
A
#
# COMPACT_ATOMS: atom_id res chain seq x y z
N MET A 1 13.38 -25.33 0.38
CA MET A 1 13.25 -24.32 1.43
C MET A 1 12.18 -23.32 1.03
N ASN A 2 11.27 -23.07 1.92
CA ASN A 2 10.15 -22.18 1.64
C ASN A 2 10.51 -20.75 2.02
N ALA A 3 10.21 -19.82 1.12
CA ALA A 3 10.31 -18.40 1.44
C ALA A 3 9.27 -18.05 2.51
N LEU A 4 9.58 -17.07 3.36
CA LEU A 4 8.62 -16.56 4.31
C LEU A 4 7.46 -15.89 3.54
N PRO A 5 6.21 -16.11 3.96
CA PRO A 5 5.08 -15.44 3.29
C PRO A 5 5.15 -13.94 3.50
N VAL A 6 4.89 -13.21 2.41
CA VAL A 6 4.90 -11.75 2.43
C VAL A 6 3.55 -11.26 2.96
N THR A 7 3.58 -10.35 3.93
CA THR A 7 2.39 -9.66 4.40
C THR A 7 2.14 -8.44 3.52
N ILE A 8 0.89 -8.22 3.14
CA ILE A 8 0.49 -7.08 2.35
C ILE A 8 -0.13 -6.03 3.28
N LEU A 9 0.46 -4.84 3.33
CA LEU A 9 -0.12 -3.70 4.04
C LEU A 9 -0.86 -2.85 3.02
N LEU A 10 -2.18 -2.84 3.12
CA LEU A 10 -3.04 -2.02 2.28
C LEU A 10 -3.32 -0.70 3.00
N VAL A 11 -2.92 0.41 2.39
CA VAL A 11 -3.17 1.74 2.93
C VAL A 11 -4.31 2.36 2.12
N GLU A 12 -5.51 2.37 2.68
CA GLU A 12 -6.74 2.78 2.01
C GLU A 12 -7.74 3.30 3.04
N ASP A 13 -8.21 4.53 2.83
CA ASP A 13 -9.16 5.16 3.75
C ASP A 13 -10.62 4.76 3.51
N ASP A 14 -10.96 4.37 2.30
CA ASP A 14 -12.33 4.03 1.91
C ASP A 14 -12.60 2.55 2.12
N ASP A 15 -13.64 2.24 2.90
CA ASP A 15 -13.97 0.84 3.23
C ASP A 15 -14.38 0.04 2.01
N VAL A 16 -15.10 0.66 1.08
CA VAL A 16 -15.56 -0.01 -0.14
C VAL A 16 -14.37 -0.33 -1.03
N ASP A 17 -13.47 0.63 -1.22
CA ASP A 17 -12.27 0.41 -2.01
C ASP A 17 -11.38 -0.66 -1.38
N ALA A 18 -11.23 -0.64 -0.06
CA ALA A 18 -10.44 -1.66 0.63
C ALA A 18 -11.03 -3.06 0.41
N LEU A 19 -12.36 -3.18 0.48
CA LEU A 19 -13.03 -4.45 0.24
C LEU A 19 -12.84 -4.91 -1.21
N THR A 20 -12.88 -3.96 -2.15
CA THR A 20 -12.65 -4.27 -3.57
C THR A 20 -11.26 -4.83 -3.79
N VAL A 21 -10.24 -4.20 -3.20
CA VAL A 21 -8.86 -4.69 -3.29
C VAL A 21 -8.77 -6.10 -2.71
N GLU A 22 -9.36 -6.31 -1.54
CA GLU A 22 -9.34 -7.62 -0.88
C GLU A 22 -9.96 -8.70 -1.77
N ARG A 23 -11.10 -8.39 -2.38
CA ARG A 23 -11.77 -9.33 -3.31
C ARG A 23 -10.93 -9.60 -4.54
N CYS A 24 -10.28 -8.57 -5.09
CA CYS A 24 -9.41 -8.74 -6.26
C CYS A 24 -8.24 -9.65 -5.96
N LEU A 25 -7.64 -9.51 -4.79
CA LEU A 25 -6.55 -10.38 -4.38
C LEU A 25 -7.01 -11.82 -4.25
N LYS A 26 -8.18 -12.04 -3.66
CA LYS A 26 -8.76 -13.40 -3.55
C LYS A 26 -9.06 -13.98 -4.92
N HIS A 27 -9.61 -13.19 -5.82
CA HIS A 27 -9.91 -13.62 -7.18
C HIS A 27 -8.65 -14.03 -7.92
N ALA A 28 -7.55 -13.32 -7.68
CA ALA A 28 -6.25 -13.64 -8.26
C ALA A 28 -5.53 -14.76 -7.51
N LYS A 29 -6.18 -15.38 -6.53
CA LYS A 29 -5.64 -16.47 -5.71
C LYS A 29 -4.43 -16.05 -4.88
N ILE A 30 -4.37 -14.79 -4.51
CA ILE A 30 -3.36 -14.26 -3.59
C ILE A 30 -3.91 -14.40 -2.19
N THR A 31 -3.33 -15.31 -1.42
CA THR A 31 -3.82 -15.67 -0.10
C THR A 31 -2.93 -15.14 1.04
N ASN A 32 -2.03 -14.23 0.72
CA ASN A 32 -1.14 -13.62 1.71
C ASN A 32 -1.95 -12.88 2.77
N THR A 33 -1.40 -12.81 3.97
CA THR A 33 -2.01 -12.02 5.05
C THR A 33 -2.14 -10.56 4.60
N LEU A 34 -3.33 -10.01 4.75
CA LEU A 34 -3.63 -8.63 4.42
C LEU A 34 -3.90 -7.86 5.69
N VAL A 35 -3.12 -6.81 5.93
CA VAL A 35 -3.32 -5.87 7.04
C VAL A 35 -3.71 -4.53 6.42
N ARG A 36 -4.66 -3.83 7.03
CA ARG A 36 -5.11 -2.55 6.51
C ARG A 36 -4.76 -1.41 7.46
N ALA A 37 -4.21 -0.33 6.88
CA ALA A 37 -4.10 0.97 7.54
C ALA A 37 -5.11 1.91 6.89
N GLN A 38 -5.77 2.74 7.68
CA GLN A 38 -6.82 3.63 7.18
C GLN A 38 -6.29 4.95 6.64
N ASP A 39 -5.05 5.28 6.93
CA ASP A 39 -4.39 6.47 6.41
C ASP A 39 -2.87 6.33 6.52
N GLY A 40 -2.16 7.33 6.02
CA GLY A 40 -0.70 7.29 6.01
C GLY A 40 -0.06 7.38 7.39
N VAL A 41 -0.71 8.06 8.33
CA VAL A 41 -0.20 8.16 9.69
C VAL A 41 -0.24 6.80 10.37
N GLU A 42 -1.37 6.11 10.27
CA GLU A 42 -1.50 4.76 10.83
C GLU A 42 -0.51 3.80 10.18
N ALA A 43 -0.34 3.91 8.85
CA ALA A 43 0.61 3.06 8.14
C ALA A 43 2.04 3.26 8.67
N LEU A 44 2.46 4.50 8.88
CA LEU A 44 3.79 4.78 9.44
C LEU A 44 3.94 4.21 10.85
N GLU A 45 2.90 4.30 11.67
CA GLU A 45 2.95 3.72 13.01
C GLU A 45 3.14 2.21 12.94
N MET A 46 2.43 1.54 12.05
CA MET A 46 2.58 0.11 11.84
C MET A 46 3.98 -0.26 11.37
N LEU A 47 4.52 0.51 10.41
CA LEU A 47 5.84 0.26 9.86
C LEU A 47 6.95 0.50 10.87
N ARG A 48 6.79 1.51 11.74
CA ARG A 48 7.77 1.88 12.75
C ARG A 48 7.61 1.12 14.07
N GLY A 49 6.59 0.27 14.17
CA GLY A 49 6.37 -0.52 15.37
C GLY A 49 5.78 0.26 16.54
N THR A 50 5.18 1.43 16.27
CA THR A 50 4.58 2.29 17.31
C THR A 50 3.07 2.18 17.37
N HIS A 51 2.45 1.38 16.49
CA HIS A 51 1.01 1.19 16.49
C HIS A 51 0.57 0.28 17.64
N ALA A 52 -0.40 0.73 18.41
CA ALA A 52 -0.78 0.03 19.64
C ALA A 52 -1.42 -1.34 19.39
N GLY A 53 -2.11 -1.52 18.27
CA GLY A 53 -2.87 -2.74 18.00
C GLY A 53 -2.26 -3.69 16.99
N THR A 54 -1.24 -3.26 16.26
CA THR A 54 -0.73 -4.03 15.15
C THR A 54 0.79 -3.99 15.10
N HIS A 55 1.39 -5.18 15.05
CA HIS A 55 2.81 -5.32 14.77
C HIS A 55 2.96 -5.95 13.38
N LEU A 56 3.56 -5.22 12.47
CA LEU A 56 3.74 -5.67 11.09
C LEU A 56 5.04 -6.48 10.97
N ALA A 57 4.91 -7.76 10.66
CA ALA A 57 6.07 -8.65 10.55
C ALA A 57 6.64 -8.63 9.14
N ALA A 58 7.97 -8.48 9.03
CA ALA A 58 8.67 -8.62 7.76
C ALA A 58 8.73 -10.09 7.34
N PRO A 59 8.74 -10.41 6.05
CA PRO A 59 8.73 -9.47 4.93
C PRO A 59 7.33 -8.92 4.64
N TYR A 60 7.27 -7.69 4.13
CA TYR A 60 5.99 -7.07 3.77
C TYR A 60 6.16 -6.19 2.54
N LEU A 61 5.05 -5.92 1.86
CA LEU A 61 4.97 -4.94 0.79
C LEU A 61 3.75 -4.05 1.02
N LEU A 62 3.74 -2.88 0.41
CA LEU A 62 2.68 -1.90 0.55
C LEU A 62 1.88 -1.77 -0.73
N LEU A 63 0.55 -1.67 -0.57
CA LEU A 63 -0.35 -1.16 -1.59
C LEU A 63 -0.89 0.15 -1.06
N VAL A 64 -0.56 1.26 -1.69
CA VAL A 64 -0.84 2.60 -1.16
C VAL A 64 -1.78 3.36 -2.09
N ASP A 65 -2.94 3.76 -1.59
CA ASP A 65 -3.81 4.67 -2.29
C ASP A 65 -3.19 6.06 -2.29
N ILE A 66 -3.22 6.72 -3.44
CA ILE A 66 -2.62 8.04 -3.62
C ILE A 66 -3.40 9.13 -2.89
N ARG A 67 -4.73 9.01 -2.81
CA ARG A 67 -5.61 10.05 -2.27
C ARG A 67 -6.21 9.61 -0.95
N MET A 68 -5.69 10.15 0.14
CA MET A 68 -6.16 9.83 1.48
C MET A 68 -6.10 11.09 2.36
N PRO A 69 -6.95 11.17 3.41
CA PRO A 69 -6.84 12.23 4.40
C PRO A 69 -5.61 12.03 5.29
N ARG A 70 -5.32 13.02 6.08
CA ARG A 70 -4.18 13.11 7.01
C ARG A 70 -2.87 13.08 6.25
N LEU A 71 -2.24 11.94 6.04
CA LEU A 71 -1.04 11.83 5.24
C LEU A 71 -1.39 11.06 3.97
N ASP A 72 -1.35 11.73 2.81
CA ASP A 72 -1.71 11.09 1.54
C ASP A 72 -0.63 10.12 1.06
N GLY A 73 -0.92 9.43 -0.06
CA GLY A 73 -0.02 8.40 -0.57
C GLY A 73 1.35 8.93 -0.94
N ILE A 74 1.42 10.09 -1.54
CA ILE A 74 2.71 10.71 -1.92
C ILE A 74 3.50 11.07 -0.67
N GLY A 75 2.85 11.70 0.30
CA GLY A 75 3.49 12.05 1.56
C GLY A 75 4.00 10.84 2.32
N LEU A 76 3.19 9.79 2.36
CA LEU A 76 3.58 8.53 3.00
C LEU A 76 4.82 7.93 2.33
N ILE A 77 4.83 7.86 1.00
CA ILE A 77 5.96 7.30 0.26
C ILE A 77 7.22 8.11 0.53
N ASN A 78 7.12 9.44 0.54
CA ASN A 78 8.26 10.30 0.83
C ASN A 78 8.81 10.06 2.25
N GLU A 79 7.94 9.91 3.23
CA GLU A 79 8.35 9.59 4.59
C GLU A 79 9.08 8.24 4.66
N ILE A 80 8.57 7.24 3.97
CA ILE A 80 9.19 5.92 3.91
C ILE A 80 10.59 6.02 3.29
N ARG A 81 10.73 6.76 2.18
CA ARG A 81 12.01 6.88 1.48
C ARG A 81 13.05 7.67 2.26
N ARG A 82 12.62 8.57 3.15
CA ARG A 82 13.52 9.31 4.02
C ARG A 82 13.97 8.53 5.25
N ASP A 83 13.22 7.50 5.64
CA ASP A 83 13.53 6.73 6.84
C ASP A 83 14.57 5.65 6.49
N PRO A 84 15.76 5.68 7.06
CA PRO A 84 16.80 4.70 6.72
C PRO A 84 16.38 3.25 6.97
N LEU A 85 15.46 3.02 7.91
CA LEU A 85 15.00 1.67 8.23
C LEU A 85 13.90 1.20 7.26
N LEU A 86 13.24 2.12 6.56
CA LEU A 86 12.10 1.82 5.71
C LEU A 86 12.37 2.09 4.23
N THR A 87 13.48 2.72 3.89
CA THR A 87 13.74 3.27 2.57
C THR A 87 13.67 2.23 1.44
N ARG A 88 13.85 0.95 1.73
CA ARG A 88 13.83 -0.12 0.72
C ARG A 88 12.49 -0.84 0.64
N THR A 89 11.48 -0.35 1.34
CA THR A 89 10.15 -0.99 1.31
C THR A 89 9.61 -1.05 -0.11
N VAL A 90 9.08 -2.20 -0.49
CA VAL A 90 8.45 -2.39 -1.80
C VAL A 90 7.06 -1.77 -1.76
N ILE A 91 6.79 -0.85 -2.69
CA ILE A 91 5.55 -0.09 -2.73
C ILE A 91 4.92 -0.20 -4.11
N PHE A 92 3.64 -0.57 -4.16
CA PHE A 92 2.79 -0.44 -5.33
C PHE A 92 1.77 0.65 -5.04
N VAL A 93 1.54 1.50 -6.03
CA VAL A 93 0.60 2.61 -5.91
C VAL A 93 -0.74 2.24 -6.52
N LEU A 94 -1.81 2.46 -5.76
CA LEU A 94 -3.19 2.31 -6.24
C LEU A 94 -3.66 3.68 -6.71
N THR A 95 -4.18 3.76 -7.92
CA THR A 95 -4.63 5.03 -8.50
C THR A 95 -5.91 4.80 -9.29
N THR A 96 -6.75 5.82 -9.36
CA THR A 96 -8.00 5.77 -10.13
C THR A 96 -7.85 6.33 -11.53
N SER A 97 -6.71 6.94 -11.86
CA SER A 97 -6.55 7.57 -13.17
C SER A 97 -5.10 7.58 -13.62
N ASP A 98 -4.92 7.66 -14.94
CA ASP A 98 -3.60 7.81 -15.54
C ASP A 98 -2.95 9.15 -15.15
N ALA A 99 -3.74 10.19 -14.91
CA ALA A 99 -3.20 11.47 -14.47
C ALA A 99 -2.51 11.37 -13.12
N ASP A 100 -3.09 10.62 -12.17
CA ASP A 100 -2.47 10.39 -10.89
C ASP A 100 -1.18 9.57 -11.04
N ARG A 101 -1.18 8.59 -11.93
CA ARG A 101 0.01 7.79 -12.22
C ARG A 101 1.14 8.65 -12.78
N ASP A 102 0.82 9.54 -13.73
CA ASP A 102 1.80 10.44 -14.31
C ASP A 102 2.38 11.38 -13.24
N LYS A 103 1.54 11.86 -12.35
CA LYS A 103 1.98 12.71 -11.24
C LYS A 103 2.95 11.97 -10.32
N MET A 104 2.65 10.71 -9.99
CA MET A 104 3.55 9.91 -9.17
C MET A 104 4.89 9.65 -9.87
N ALA A 105 4.86 9.36 -11.17
CA ALA A 105 6.08 9.16 -11.93
C ALA A 105 7.01 10.37 -11.88
N ALA A 106 6.42 11.57 -11.87
CA ALA A 106 7.19 12.82 -11.81
C ALA A 106 7.94 13.00 -10.48
N TYR A 107 7.52 12.33 -9.42
CA TYR A 107 8.20 12.40 -8.13
C TYR A 107 9.33 11.42 -7.97
N ASP A 108 9.50 10.50 -8.94
CA ASP A 108 10.56 9.50 -8.91
C ASP A 108 10.67 8.80 -7.55
N ALA A 109 9.53 8.32 -7.07
CA ALA A 109 9.42 7.75 -5.71
C ALA A 109 9.90 6.30 -5.62
N HIS A 110 10.51 5.77 -6.67
CA HIS A 110 11.04 4.41 -6.72
C HIS A 110 10.01 3.35 -6.33
N VAL A 111 8.75 3.54 -6.78
CA VAL A 111 7.72 2.55 -6.55
C VAL A 111 7.91 1.35 -7.48
N ALA A 112 7.47 0.18 -7.03
CA ALA A 112 7.61 -1.05 -7.81
C ALA A 112 6.62 -1.10 -8.98
N GLY A 113 5.49 -0.41 -8.87
CA GLY A 113 4.51 -0.38 -9.94
C GLY A 113 3.27 0.41 -9.56
N TYR A 114 2.36 0.50 -10.51
CA TYR A 114 1.09 1.19 -10.37
C TYR A 114 -0.02 0.22 -10.68
N ILE A 115 -1.08 0.26 -9.90
CA ILE A 115 -2.28 -0.54 -10.11
C ILE A 115 -3.45 0.42 -10.22
N VAL A 116 -4.12 0.41 -11.36
CA VAL A 116 -5.27 1.28 -11.59
C VAL A 116 -6.51 0.63 -11.02
N LYS A 117 -7.21 1.32 -10.13
CA LYS A 117 -8.48 0.85 -9.58
C LYS A 117 -9.56 1.06 -10.64
N THR A 118 -10.17 -0.03 -11.07
CA THR A 118 -11.12 0.03 -12.18
C THR A 118 -12.57 -0.09 -11.76
N GLY A 119 -12.84 -0.39 -10.50
CA GLY A 119 -14.20 -0.66 -10.04
C GLY A 119 -14.70 -2.05 -10.40
N SER A 120 -13.89 -2.83 -11.10
CA SER A 120 -14.18 -4.22 -11.44
C SER A 120 -13.09 -5.12 -10.88
N SER A 121 -13.48 -6.16 -10.14
CA SER A 121 -12.52 -7.07 -9.56
C SER A 121 -11.74 -7.87 -10.61
N ASP A 122 -12.26 -7.98 -11.81
CA ASP A 122 -11.62 -8.75 -12.88
C ASP A 122 -10.43 -8.02 -13.50
N GLN A 123 -10.34 -6.72 -13.33
CA GLN A 123 -9.35 -5.89 -14.00
C GLN A 123 -8.27 -5.35 -13.06
N PHE A 124 -8.34 -5.77 -11.83
CA PHE A 124 -7.40 -5.26 -10.82
C PHE A 124 -6.03 -5.95 -10.89
#